data_a77a101ad1af71995206c482192e8afd
#
_entry.id   a77a101ad1af71995206c482192e8afd
#
_cell.length_a   1.000
_cell.length_b   1.000
_cell.length_c   1.000
_cell.angle_alpha   90.00
_cell.angle_beta   90.00
_cell.angle_gamma   90.00
#
_symmetry.space_group_name_H-M   'P 1'
#
loop_
_entity.id
_entity.type
_entity.pdbx_description
1 polymer ?
#
loop_
_entity_poly.entity_id
_entity_poly.type
_entity_poly.pdbx_seq_one_letter_code
_entity_poly.pdbx_strand_id
1 'polypeptide(L)'
;MPRIVILIVTLALLPLRVACQDDLLEMLDKEIKPKRIPVDATFKSTRVINCHSVERMQGGDLELHVAHRFGLLNSGFKQFYGLDESSSHVSLEAGITDWLEIGAGRATVDQYFNGFVKLSPIRQSKGKWAMPVTVSLLGEAMTTTKDYPDPSWVVDSIHRRSFCWQVLVARKFAPWLSLQLSPTWIHRNMVATPQDANRMFALGVGGRLKFTPRTALTCEYFWLKDRELLTGAPRYNPLTIGFDIETGSHVFQIFLTNSFNILEPGYITETTRSWKKKELHVGFNISRVFTVIKKKNKK
;
A
#
# COMPACT_ATOMS: atom_id res chain seq x y z
N MET A 1 63.16 -28.34 -30.76
CA MET A 1 62.14 -28.85 -29.83
C MET A 1 61.04 -27.88 -29.41
N PRO A 2 60.86 -26.64 -29.94
CA PRO A 2 59.74 -25.80 -29.55
C PRO A 2 58.49 -25.93 -30.46
N ARG A 3 58.52 -26.65 -31.56
CA ARG A 3 57.39 -26.78 -32.49
C ARG A 3 56.34 -27.86 -32.09
N ILE A 4 56.73 -28.82 -31.27
CA ILE A 4 55.85 -29.91 -30.80
C ILE A 4 54.98 -29.46 -29.62
N VAL A 5 55.46 -28.55 -28.79
CA VAL A 5 54.73 -27.96 -27.65
C VAL A 5 53.59 -27.07 -28.10
N ILE A 6 53.75 -26.34 -29.18
CA ILE A 6 52.69 -25.44 -29.75
C ILE A 6 51.56 -26.26 -30.37
N LEU A 7 51.81 -27.45 -30.91
CA LEU A 7 50.78 -28.28 -31.50
C LEU A 7 49.87 -28.97 -30.43
N ILE A 8 50.41 -29.24 -29.25
CA ILE A 8 49.65 -29.88 -28.15
C ILE A 8 48.76 -28.84 -27.45
N VAL A 9 49.19 -27.55 -27.36
CA VAL A 9 48.39 -26.47 -26.77
C VAL A 9 47.23 -26.03 -27.67
N THR A 10 47.39 -26.14 -29.01
CA THR A 10 46.32 -25.81 -29.97
C THR A 10 45.26 -26.91 -30.06
N LEU A 11 45.58 -28.15 -29.74
CA LEU A 11 44.60 -29.26 -29.74
C LEU A 11 43.75 -29.31 -28.46
N ALA A 12 44.22 -28.65 -27.36
CA ALA A 12 43.46 -28.55 -26.09
C ALA A 12 42.44 -27.44 -26.07
N LEU A 13 42.37 -26.59 -27.13
CA LEU A 13 41.43 -25.45 -27.24
C LEU A 13 40.31 -25.67 -28.26
N LEU A 14 40.14 -26.87 -28.76
CA LEU A 14 38.97 -27.21 -29.57
C LEU A 14 37.76 -27.36 -28.62
N PRO A 15 36.70 -26.53 -28.77
CA PRO A 15 35.50 -26.71 -27.98
C PRO A 15 34.87 -28.04 -28.44
N LEU A 16 34.92 -29.05 -27.60
CA LEU A 16 34.06 -30.23 -27.68
C LEU A 16 32.62 -29.74 -27.59
N ARG A 17 31.99 -29.50 -28.71
CA ARG A 17 30.53 -29.34 -28.75
C ARG A 17 29.94 -30.66 -28.33
N VAL A 18 29.49 -30.76 -27.11
CA VAL A 18 28.68 -31.85 -26.61
C VAL A 18 27.28 -31.68 -27.23
N ALA A 19 27.09 -32.24 -28.41
CA ALA A 19 25.81 -32.19 -29.15
C ALA A 19 24.65 -32.88 -28.41
N CYS A 20 24.92 -33.53 -27.28
CA CYS A 20 23.91 -34.26 -26.49
C CYS A 20 23.19 -33.38 -25.43
N GLN A 21 23.67 -32.15 -25.13
CA GLN A 21 23.03 -31.28 -24.14
C GLN A 21 21.92 -30.43 -24.75
N ASP A 22 22.01 -30.05 -26.00
CA ASP A 22 21.01 -29.21 -26.66
C ASP A 22 19.70 -29.99 -26.87
N ASP A 23 19.77 -31.28 -27.18
CA ASP A 23 18.58 -32.11 -27.37
C ASP A 23 17.83 -32.39 -26.05
N LEU A 24 18.58 -32.55 -24.95
CA LEU A 24 18.00 -32.72 -23.60
C LEU A 24 17.35 -31.44 -23.08
N LEU A 25 17.97 -30.29 -23.33
CA LEU A 25 17.43 -28.99 -23.01
C LEU A 25 16.17 -28.68 -23.83
N GLU A 26 16.17 -29.04 -25.12
CA GLU A 26 15.00 -28.88 -25.99
C GLU A 26 13.84 -29.82 -25.61
N MET A 27 14.14 -31.03 -25.14
CA MET A 27 13.14 -31.94 -24.58
C MET A 27 12.60 -31.45 -23.23
N LEU A 28 13.45 -30.90 -22.35
CA LEU A 28 13.03 -30.27 -21.10
C LEU A 28 12.17 -29.02 -21.34
N ASP A 29 12.52 -28.19 -22.31
CA ASP A 29 11.72 -27.02 -22.70
C ASP A 29 10.36 -27.41 -23.32
N LYS A 30 10.28 -28.54 -24.01
CA LYS A 30 9.02 -29.09 -24.55
C LYS A 30 8.13 -29.71 -23.46
N GLU A 31 8.70 -30.28 -22.40
CA GLU A 31 7.94 -30.85 -21.28
C GLU A 31 7.48 -29.76 -20.28
N ILE A 32 8.20 -28.66 -20.13
CA ILE A 32 7.81 -27.56 -19.30
C ILE A 32 6.74 -26.74 -20.06
N LYS A 33 5.47 -27.14 -19.90
CA LYS A 33 4.36 -26.28 -20.34
C LYS A 33 4.57 -24.90 -19.73
N PRO A 34 4.69 -23.83 -20.55
CA PRO A 34 4.97 -22.51 -20.05
C PRO A 34 3.87 -22.11 -19.05
N LYS A 35 4.18 -22.20 -17.77
CA LYS A 35 3.26 -21.93 -16.67
C LYS A 35 3.21 -20.43 -16.40
N ARG A 36 2.02 -19.90 -16.12
CA ARG A 36 1.87 -18.55 -15.60
C ARG A 36 2.37 -18.52 -14.16
N ILE A 37 3.40 -17.70 -13.88
CA ILE A 37 4.01 -17.55 -12.56
C ILE A 37 3.62 -16.16 -12.02
N PRO A 38 2.79 -16.08 -10.98
CA PRO A 38 2.47 -14.80 -10.34
C PRO A 38 3.72 -14.14 -9.78
N VAL A 39 3.79 -12.81 -9.86
CA VAL A 39 4.82 -12.02 -9.17
C VAL A 39 4.35 -11.80 -7.74
N ASP A 40 5.21 -12.09 -6.77
CA ASP A 40 4.92 -11.95 -5.36
C ASP A 40 5.56 -10.70 -4.78
N ALA A 41 4.92 -10.18 -3.71
CA ALA A 41 5.41 -9.09 -2.89
C ALA A 41 5.79 -7.84 -3.72
N THR A 42 4.81 -7.26 -4.43
CA THR A 42 4.94 -5.93 -5.02
C THR A 42 5.16 -4.91 -3.90
N PHE A 43 4.31 -4.97 -2.88
CA PHE A 43 4.53 -4.38 -1.56
C PHE A 43 4.62 -5.50 -0.52
N LYS A 44 4.85 -5.17 0.74
CA LYS A 44 4.99 -6.18 1.79
C LYS A 44 3.80 -6.20 2.74
N SER A 45 3.12 -5.07 2.87
CA SER A 45 1.91 -4.90 3.65
C SER A 45 0.71 -4.67 2.72
N THR A 46 -0.51 -4.85 3.25
CA THR A 46 -1.77 -4.44 2.63
C THR A 46 -1.88 -2.92 2.46
N ARG A 47 -0.93 -2.16 3.03
CA ARG A 47 -0.77 -0.72 2.87
C ARG A 47 0.56 -0.37 2.20
N VAL A 48 0.58 0.74 1.40
CA VAL A 48 1.84 1.38 1.00
C VAL A 48 2.43 2.07 2.22
N ILE A 49 1.78 3.05 2.78
CA ILE A 49 1.92 3.61 4.13
C ILE A 49 0.52 3.91 4.68
N ASN A 50 -0.19 4.91 4.10
CA ASN A 50 -1.57 5.23 4.42
C ASN A 50 -2.53 4.52 3.46
N CYS A 51 -2.26 4.65 2.16
CA CYS A 51 -3.07 4.07 1.09
C CYS A 51 -3.00 2.55 1.07
N HIS A 52 -4.10 1.91 0.74
CA HIS A 52 -4.10 0.48 0.42
C HIS A 52 -3.12 0.16 -0.70
N SER A 53 -2.37 -0.91 -0.56
CA SER A 53 -1.56 -1.48 -1.65
C SER A 53 -2.36 -2.49 -2.46
N VAL A 54 -1.82 -2.91 -3.60
CA VAL A 54 -2.40 -4.03 -4.38
C VAL A 54 -2.27 -5.39 -3.68
N GLU A 55 -1.48 -5.46 -2.61
CA GLU A 55 -1.38 -6.69 -1.81
C GLU A 55 -2.68 -6.92 -1.02
N ARG A 56 -2.97 -8.16 -0.77
CA ARG A 56 -4.16 -8.63 -0.07
C ARG A 56 -3.84 -9.83 0.79
N MET A 57 -4.65 -10.06 1.79
CA MET A 57 -4.62 -11.30 2.55
C MET A 57 -5.02 -12.50 1.69
N GLN A 58 -4.34 -13.61 1.88
CA GLN A 58 -4.72 -14.86 1.25
C GLN A 58 -5.95 -15.46 1.95
N GLY A 59 -6.72 -16.25 1.22
CA GLY A 59 -7.89 -16.91 1.81
C GLY A 59 -7.50 -17.74 3.03
N GLY A 60 -8.11 -17.41 4.19
CA GLY A 60 -7.83 -18.01 5.49
C GLY A 60 -6.80 -17.28 6.36
N ASP A 61 -6.19 -16.19 5.86
CA ASP A 61 -5.32 -15.32 6.64
C ASP A 61 -6.10 -14.13 7.22
N LEU A 62 -5.69 -13.69 8.40
CA LEU A 62 -6.18 -12.53 9.12
C LEU A 62 -5.02 -11.60 9.42
N GLU A 63 -5.14 -10.32 9.13
CA GLU A 63 -4.16 -9.29 9.51
C GLU A 63 -4.74 -8.40 10.60
N LEU A 64 -3.98 -8.20 11.68
CA LEU A 64 -4.18 -7.08 12.59
C LEU A 64 -3.28 -5.95 12.12
N HIS A 65 -3.88 -4.81 11.80
CA HIS A 65 -3.17 -3.60 11.41
C HIS A 65 -3.42 -2.49 12.44
N VAL A 66 -2.33 -1.90 12.93
CA VAL A 66 -2.35 -0.76 13.86
C VAL A 66 -1.56 0.37 13.22
N ALA A 67 -2.22 1.50 13.00
CA ALA A 67 -1.59 2.73 12.54
C ALA A 67 -1.65 3.79 13.63
N HIS A 68 -0.55 4.51 13.81
CA HIS A 68 -0.44 5.55 14.83
C HIS A 68 0.32 6.76 14.29
N ARG A 69 -0.12 7.96 14.66
CA ARG A 69 0.55 9.23 14.35
C ARG A 69 0.59 10.08 15.59
N PHE A 70 1.72 10.72 15.80
CA PHE A 70 1.91 11.71 16.84
C PHE A 70 1.53 13.10 16.35
N GLY A 71 1.37 14.06 17.26
CA GLY A 71 1.15 15.46 16.94
C GLY A 71 2.33 16.07 16.17
N LEU A 72 2.36 17.40 16.09
CA LEU A 72 3.36 18.10 15.28
C LEU A 72 4.76 18.05 15.91
N LEU A 73 5.76 17.64 15.13
CA LEU A 73 7.16 17.67 15.56
C LEU A 73 7.67 19.05 15.95
N ASN A 74 7.15 20.11 15.30
CA ASN A 74 7.54 21.50 15.56
C ASN A 74 6.73 22.17 16.70
N SER A 75 5.93 21.41 17.47
CA SER A 75 5.18 21.92 18.62
C SER A 75 6.07 22.32 19.82
N GLY A 76 7.34 21.91 19.80
CA GLY A 76 8.34 22.25 20.79
C GLY A 76 8.30 21.40 22.06
N PHE A 77 9.18 21.71 22.99
CA PHE A 77 9.38 20.92 24.20
C PHE A 77 8.14 20.87 25.11
N LYS A 78 7.31 21.93 25.15
CA LYS A 78 6.10 21.96 26.00
C LYS A 78 5.08 20.88 25.64
N GLN A 79 5.02 20.48 24.38
CA GLN A 79 4.15 19.41 23.89
C GLN A 79 4.97 18.15 23.55
N PHE A 80 6.12 18.04 24.15
CA PHE A 80 7.08 16.95 23.97
C PHE A 80 7.24 16.57 22.50
N TYR A 81 7.43 17.59 21.62
CA TYR A 81 7.58 17.42 20.16
C TYR A 81 6.43 16.64 19.49
N GLY A 82 5.20 16.86 19.99
CA GLY A 82 3.99 16.24 19.47
C GLY A 82 3.64 14.88 20.09
N LEU A 83 4.43 14.34 21.02
CA LEU A 83 4.14 13.05 21.64
C LEU A 83 2.91 13.04 22.55
N ASP A 84 2.48 14.22 23.04
CA ASP A 84 1.28 14.36 23.88
C ASP A 84 -0.03 14.25 23.09
N GLU A 85 0.03 14.34 21.76
CA GLU A 85 -1.12 14.24 20.86
C GLU A 85 -1.00 13.03 19.96
N SER A 86 -2.08 12.30 19.77
CA SER A 86 -2.06 11.09 18.95
C SER A 86 -3.32 10.86 18.11
N SER A 87 -3.13 10.25 16.96
CA SER A 87 -4.17 9.67 16.13
C SER A 87 -3.86 8.19 15.92
N SER A 88 -4.85 7.34 16.14
CA SER A 88 -4.68 5.88 16.02
C SER A 88 -5.82 5.28 15.19
N HIS A 89 -5.50 4.23 14.48
CA HIS A 89 -6.46 3.39 13.78
C HIS A 89 -6.08 1.92 13.99
N VAL A 90 -7.07 1.10 14.35
CA VAL A 90 -6.91 -0.34 14.49
C VAL A 90 -7.89 -1.02 13.56
N SER A 91 -7.43 -1.92 12.72
CA SER A 91 -8.27 -2.72 11.83
C SER A 91 -7.92 -4.21 11.87
N LEU A 92 -8.94 -5.01 11.55
CA LEU A 92 -8.83 -6.44 11.26
C LEU A 92 -9.20 -6.64 9.79
N GLU A 93 -8.34 -7.33 9.06
CA GLU A 93 -8.45 -7.55 7.61
C GLU A 93 -8.36 -9.05 7.34
N ALA A 94 -9.34 -9.61 6.64
CA ALA A 94 -9.45 -11.04 6.42
C ALA A 94 -9.47 -11.38 4.92
N GLY A 95 -8.62 -12.31 4.52
CA GLY A 95 -8.68 -12.93 3.20
C GLY A 95 -9.80 -13.98 3.15
N ILE A 96 -10.88 -13.68 2.43
CA ILE A 96 -11.99 -14.62 2.22
C ILE A 96 -11.60 -15.64 1.14
N THR A 97 -10.99 -15.13 0.07
CA THR A 97 -10.40 -15.93 -1.00
C THR A 97 -9.05 -15.33 -1.39
N ASP A 98 -8.34 -15.93 -2.36
CA ASP A 98 -7.07 -15.40 -2.85
C ASP A 98 -7.22 -14.10 -3.68
N TRP A 99 -8.44 -13.64 -3.95
CA TRP A 99 -8.75 -12.43 -4.72
C TRP A 99 -9.73 -11.50 -4.02
N LEU A 100 -10.32 -11.91 -2.87
CA LEU A 100 -11.28 -11.13 -2.09
C LEU A 100 -10.77 -10.98 -0.65
N GLU A 101 -10.65 -9.74 -0.22
CA GLU A 101 -10.32 -9.32 1.14
C GLU A 101 -11.41 -8.39 1.64
N ILE A 102 -11.76 -8.53 2.92
CA ILE A 102 -12.63 -7.60 3.65
C ILE A 102 -11.90 -7.12 4.90
N GLY A 103 -12.25 -5.95 5.37
CA GLY A 103 -11.70 -5.45 6.62
C GLY A 103 -12.63 -4.46 7.29
N ALA A 104 -12.43 -4.30 8.59
CA ALA A 104 -13.13 -3.30 9.40
C ALA A 104 -12.19 -2.74 10.47
N GLY A 105 -12.38 -1.47 10.83
CA GLY A 105 -11.52 -0.81 11.78
C GLY A 105 -12.18 0.39 12.44
N ARG A 106 -11.42 1.00 13.38
CA ARG A 106 -11.82 2.21 14.09
C ARG A 106 -10.65 3.17 14.19
N ALA A 107 -10.89 4.42 13.79
CA ALA A 107 -9.97 5.54 13.96
C ALA A 107 -10.39 6.41 15.16
N THR A 108 -9.40 6.96 15.87
CA THR A 108 -9.65 7.85 17.02
C THR A 108 -10.03 9.26 16.56
N VAL A 109 -9.37 9.78 15.50
CA VAL A 109 -9.72 11.08 14.92
C VAL A 109 -11.12 10.99 14.32
N ASP A 110 -11.95 11.96 14.70
CA ASP A 110 -13.37 12.04 14.33
C ASP A 110 -14.18 10.75 14.61
N GLN A 111 -13.61 9.84 15.41
CA GLN A 111 -14.25 8.60 15.88
C GLN A 111 -14.89 7.78 14.75
N TYR A 112 -14.20 7.64 13.62
CA TYR A 112 -14.68 6.87 12.48
C TYR A 112 -14.62 5.37 12.73
N PHE A 113 -15.71 4.68 12.38
CA PHE A 113 -15.69 3.26 12.03
C PHE A 113 -15.61 3.15 10.51
N ASN A 114 -14.81 2.24 10.02
CA ASN A 114 -14.67 1.96 8.60
C ASN A 114 -14.83 0.47 8.32
N GLY A 115 -15.30 0.16 7.12
CA GLY A 115 -15.35 -1.17 6.57
C GLY A 115 -15.07 -1.13 5.08
N PHE A 116 -14.29 -2.08 4.57
CA PHE A 116 -13.91 -2.12 3.17
C PHE A 116 -14.00 -3.52 2.56
N VAL A 117 -14.10 -3.53 1.26
CA VAL A 117 -13.97 -4.71 0.39
C VAL A 117 -12.90 -4.42 -0.64
N LYS A 118 -11.93 -5.32 -0.78
CA LYS A 118 -10.88 -5.25 -1.80
C LYS A 118 -10.95 -6.47 -2.71
N LEU A 119 -11.09 -6.23 -4.01
CA LEU A 119 -11.10 -7.24 -5.06
C LEU A 119 -9.80 -7.14 -5.85
N SER A 120 -9.12 -8.26 -6.09
CA SER A 120 -7.85 -8.30 -6.84
C SER A 120 -7.97 -9.22 -8.07
N PRO A 121 -8.68 -8.77 -9.14
CA PRO A 121 -8.99 -9.60 -10.31
C PRO A 121 -7.77 -9.89 -11.17
N ILE A 122 -6.77 -9.00 -11.19
CA ILE A 122 -5.60 -9.11 -12.04
C ILE A 122 -4.34 -9.12 -11.20
N ARG A 123 -3.48 -10.11 -11.43
CA ARG A 123 -2.20 -10.24 -10.73
C ARG A 123 -1.06 -10.22 -11.74
N GLN A 124 -0.04 -9.40 -11.49
CA GLN A 124 1.19 -9.38 -12.27
C GLN A 124 1.78 -10.78 -12.33
N SER A 125 2.22 -11.19 -13.51
CA SER A 125 2.76 -12.54 -13.73
C SER A 125 3.81 -12.55 -14.83
N LYS A 126 4.64 -13.59 -14.82
CA LYS A 126 5.64 -13.93 -15.86
C LYS A 126 5.23 -15.22 -16.56
N GLY A 127 5.88 -15.52 -17.69
CA GLY A 127 5.63 -16.74 -18.46
C GLY A 127 4.49 -16.59 -19.47
N LYS A 128 3.75 -17.67 -19.72
CA LYS A 128 2.64 -17.66 -20.68
C LYS A 128 1.48 -16.78 -20.18
N TRP A 129 0.97 -15.88 -21.06
CA TRP A 129 -0.07 -14.92 -20.72
C TRP A 129 0.35 -14.00 -19.56
N ALA A 130 1.60 -13.51 -19.64
CA ALA A 130 2.14 -12.57 -18.64
C ALA A 130 1.26 -11.32 -18.52
N MET A 131 0.89 -11.00 -17.29
CA MET A 131 0.20 -9.74 -16.99
C MET A 131 1.22 -8.72 -16.48
N PRO A 132 1.31 -7.53 -17.10
CA PRO A 132 2.35 -6.56 -16.77
C PRO A 132 2.14 -5.86 -15.42
N VAL A 133 0.92 -5.85 -14.90
CA VAL A 133 0.52 -5.13 -13.68
C VAL A 133 -0.39 -5.99 -12.80
N THR A 134 -0.46 -5.64 -11.53
CA THR A 134 -1.53 -6.05 -10.61
C THR A 134 -2.58 -4.95 -10.54
N VAL A 135 -3.87 -5.32 -10.59
CA VAL A 135 -4.98 -4.39 -10.42
C VAL A 135 -5.87 -4.88 -9.28
N SER A 136 -6.16 -3.99 -8.34
CA SER A 136 -7.12 -4.22 -7.27
C SER A 136 -8.15 -3.09 -7.22
N LEU A 137 -9.37 -3.40 -6.86
CA LEU A 137 -10.48 -2.47 -6.68
C LEU A 137 -10.82 -2.42 -5.19
N LEU A 138 -10.88 -1.25 -4.62
CA LEU A 138 -11.25 -1.02 -3.24
C LEU A 138 -12.55 -0.20 -3.17
N GLY A 139 -13.47 -0.65 -2.36
CA GLY A 139 -14.63 0.11 -1.92
C GLY A 139 -14.66 0.17 -0.41
N GLU A 140 -14.72 1.36 0.16
CA GLU A 140 -14.72 1.58 1.59
C GLU A 140 -15.85 2.51 1.99
N ALA A 141 -16.52 2.17 3.09
CA ALA A 141 -17.54 2.98 3.74
C ALA A 141 -17.10 3.31 5.17
N MET A 142 -17.30 4.55 5.56
CA MET A 142 -16.93 5.08 6.87
C MET A 142 -18.10 5.79 7.50
N THR A 143 -18.20 5.73 8.83
CA THR A 143 -19.19 6.48 9.59
C THR A 143 -18.56 7.08 10.84
N THR A 144 -18.78 8.38 11.07
CA THR A 144 -18.33 9.03 12.30
C THR A 144 -19.37 8.87 13.40
N THR A 145 -18.89 8.63 14.62
CA THR A 145 -19.70 8.62 15.84
C THR A 145 -19.47 9.85 16.70
N LYS A 146 -18.68 10.82 16.20
CA LYS A 146 -18.38 12.08 16.89
C LYS A 146 -19.65 12.86 17.14
N ASP A 147 -19.77 13.41 18.35
CA ASP A 147 -20.84 14.34 18.70
C ASP A 147 -20.55 15.70 18.07
N TYR A 148 -21.61 16.36 17.59
CA TYR A 148 -21.52 17.69 17.04
C TYR A 148 -21.86 18.71 18.15
N PRO A 149 -21.08 19.81 18.25
CA PRO A 149 -21.20 20.75 19.38
C PRO A 149 -22.54 21.50 19.42
N ASP A 150 -23.19 21.64 18.27
CA ASP A 150 -24.46 22.34 18.17
C ASP A 150 -25.63 21.37 18.14
N PRO A 151 -26.44 21.28 19.21
CA PRO A 151 -27.60 20.37 19.26
C PRO A 151 -28.69 20.70 18.23
N SER A 152 -28.68 21.91 17.65
CA SER A 152 -29.63 22.30 16.59
C SER A 152 -29.31 21.64 15.25
N TRP A 153 -28.12 21.09 15.07
CA TRP A 153 -27.75 20.35 13.89
C TRP A 153 -28.39 18.96 13.93
N VAL A 154 -29.44 18.79 13.13
CA VAL A 154 -30.05 17.49 12.92
C VAL A 154 -29.14 16.68 12.02
N VAL A 155 -28.23 15.91 12.62
CA VAL A 155 -27.26 15.08 11.91
C VAL A 155 -27.72 13.63 11.94
N ASP A 156 -28.49 13.25 10.94
CA ASP A 156 -28.92 11.86 10.75
C ASP A 156 -27.74 10.93 10.45
N SER A 157 -27.96 9.64 10.64
CA SER A 157 -26.94 8.61 10.38
C SER A 157 -26.39 8.63 8.94
N ILE A 158 -27.17 9.12 7.98
CA ILE A 158 -26.76 9.24 6.58
C ILE A 158 -25.71 10.34 6.40
N HIS A 159 -25.83 11.47 7.09
CA HIS A 159 -24.89 12.60 7.03
C HIS A 159 -23.51 12.20 7.56
N ARG A 160 -23.47 11.29 8.53
CA ARG A 160 -22.24 10.79 9.17
C ARG A 160 -21.38 9.89 8.28
N ARG A 161 -21.85 9.55 7.08
CA ARG A 161 -21.20 8.57 6.21
C ARG A 161 -20.31 9.25 5.18
N SER A 162 -19.17 8.59 4.94
CA SER A 162 -18.26 8.91 3.84
C SER A 162 -17.92 7.63 3.10
N PHE A 163 -17.59 7.77 1.82
CA PHE A 163 -17.27 6.63 0.95
C PHE A 163 -15.99 6.93 0.18
N CYS A 164 -15.20 5.89 -0.02
CA CYS A 164 -13.99 5.95 -0.83
C CYS A 164 -13.96 4.78 -1.80
N TRP A 165 -13.64 5.06 -3.06
CA TRP A 165 -13.38 4.05 -4.08
C TRP A 165 -12.00 4.28 -4.68
N GLN A 166 -11.21 3.21 -4.78
CA GLN A 166 -9.87 3.28 -5.35
C GLN A 166 -9.68 2.18 -6.40
N VAL A 167 -9.01 2.53 -7.48
CA VAL A 167 -8.42 1.57 -8.41
C VAL A 167 -6.92 1.55 -8.15
N LEU A 168 -6.42 0.44 -7.64
CA LEU A 168 -5.01 0.27 -7.32
C LEU A 168 -4.34 -0.44 -8.49
N VAL A 169 -3.39 0.21 -9.14
CA VAL A 169 -2.62 -0.36 -10.26
C VAL A 169 -1.16 -0.33 -9.89
N ALA A 170 -0.55 -1.50 -9.72
CA ALA A 170 0.85 -1.56 -9.33
C ALA A 170 1.67 -2.50 -10.20
N ARG A 171 2.96 -2.20 -10.28
CA ARG A 171 3.96 -3.01 -10.95
C ARG A 171 5.23 -3.12 -10.13
N LYS A 172 5.71 -4.33 -9.97
CA LYS A 172 7.06 -4.63 -9.53
C LYS A 172 7.96 -4.62 -10.76
N PHE A 173 8.69 -3.53 -10.95
CA PHE A 173 9.60 -3.33 -12.09
C PHE A 173 10.87 -4.15 -11.96
N ALA A 174 11.38 -4.24 -10.73
CA ALA A 174 12.58 -4.97 -10.36
C ALA A 174 12.41 -5.59 -8.96
N PRO A 175 13.28 -6.52 -8.53
CA PRO A 175 13.25 -7.05 -7.16
C PRO A 175 13.32 -5.98 -6.07
N TRP A 176 13.89 -4.81 -6.41
CA TRP A 176 14.12 -3.69 -5.50
C TRP A 176 13.18 -2.49 -5.73
N LEU A 177 12.40 -2.45 -6.86
CA LEU A 177 11.53 -1.30 -7.19
C LEU A 177 10.11 -1.73 -7.51
N SER A 178 9.16 -1.16 -6.78
CA SER A 178 7.72 -1.26 -7.04
C SER A 178 7.08 0.12 -7.04
N LEU A 179 6.13 0.34 -7.95
CA LEU A 179 5.34 1.56 -8.04
C LEU A 179 3.86 1.22 -8.11
N GLN A 180 3.03 2.10 -7.57
CA GLN A 180 1.57 2.03 -7.58
C GLN A 180 0.96 3.36 -7.96
N LEU A 181 -0.10 3.32 -8.76
CA LEU A 181 -1.03 4.42 -9.01
C LEU A 181 -2.36 4.08 -8.35
N SER A 182 -2.99 5.08 -7.74
CA SER A 182 -4.22 4.94 -6.98
C SER A 182 -5.20 6.07 -7.32
N PRO A 183 -5.85 6.04 -8.52
CA PRO A 183 -7.01 6.88 -8.78
C PRO A 183 -8.06 6.66 -7.69
N THR A 184 -8.46 7.74 -7.04
CA THR A 184 -9.31 7.72 -5.84
C THR A 184 -10.49 8.66 -6.03
N TRP A 185 -11.68 8.18 -5.73
CA TRP A 185 -12.88 8.96 -5.65
C TRP A 185 -13.43 8.92 -4.22
N ILE A 186 -13.68 10.11 -3.65
CA ILE A 186 -14.19 10.30 -2.30
C ILE A 186 -15.55 10.98 -2.37
N HIS A 187 -16.50 10.47 -1.58
CA HIS A 187 -17.79 11.12 -1.35
C HIS A 187 -18.03 11.27 0.15
N ARG A 188 -18.29 12.50 0.58
CA ARG A 188 -18.65 12.83 1.97
C ARG A 188 -20.08 13.36 1.98
N ASN A 189 -20.94 12.74 2.76
CA ASN A 189 -22.31 13.23 2.88
C ASN A 189 -22.39 14.55 3.64
N MET A 190 -21.44 14.81 4.54
CA MET A 190 -21.30 16.05 5.25
C MET A 190 -19.93 16.69 4.98
N VAL A 191 -19.94 17.98 4.73
CA VAL A 191 -18.76 18.83 4.49
C VAL A 191 -18.76 20.01 5.48
N ALA A 192 -17.60 20.65 5.65
CA ALA A 192 -17.43 21.70 6.64
C ALA A 192 -18.28 22.94 6.34
N THR A 193 -18.48 23.28 5.06
CA THR A 193 -19.29 24.41 4.62
C THR A 193 -20.16 24.03 3.40
N PRO A 194 -21.28 24.71 3.15
CA PRO A 194 -22.14 24.46 1.97
C PRO A 194 -21.44 24.65 0.62
N GLN A 195 -20.31 25.37 0.62
CA GLN A 195 -19.51 25.64 -0.58
C GLN A 195 -18.52 24.51 -0.88
N ASP A 196 -18.20 23.68 0.11
CA ASP A 196 -17.27 22.56 -0.09
C ASP A 196 -17.91 21.46 -0.91
N ALA A 197 -17.11 20.85 -1.78
CA ALA A 197 -17.57 19.74 -2.62
C ALA A 197 -17.74 18.45 -1.80
N ASN A 198 -18.91 17.81 -1.93
CA ASN A 198 -19.15 16.47 -1.38
C ASN A 198 -18.36 15.37 -2.11
N ARG A 199 -18.05 15.60 -3.39
CA ARG A 199 -17.37 14.64 -4.26
C ARG A 199 -16.03 15.19 -4.69
N MET A 200 -15.00 14.38 -4.48
CA MET A 200 -13.62 14.78 -4.77
C MET A 200 -12.90 13.65 -5.49
N PHE A 201 -11.99 14.03 -6.37
CA PHE A 201 -11.11 13.11 -7.07
C PHE A 201 -9.65 13.39 -6.70
N ALA A 202 -8.90 12.32 -6.44
CA ALA A 202 -7.47 12.40 -6.17
C ALA A 202 -6.71 11.33 -6.96
N LEU A 203 -5.46 11.62 -7.27
CA LEU A 203 -4.54 10.66 -7.85
C LEU A 203 -3.40 10.39 -6.87
N GLY A 204 -3.36 9.17 -6.35
CA GLY A 204 -2.28 8.69 -5.51
C GLY A 204 -1.15 8.07 -6.31
N VAL A 205 0.08 8.29 -5.85
CA VAL A 205 1.30 7.62 -6.34
C VAL A 205 2.01 7.06 -5.14
N GLY A 206 2.30 5.75 -5.17
CA GLY A 206 3.07 5.05 -4.13
C GLY A 206 4.30 4.39 -4.71
N GLY A 207 5.38 4.37 -3.95
CA GLY A 207 6.63 3.73 -4.36
C GLY A 207 7.30 2.99 -3.21
N ARG A 208 7.97 1.89 -3.53
CA ARG A 208 8.77 1.10 -2.61
C ARG A 208 10.12 0.79 -3.23
N LEU A 209 11.18 1.21 -2.55
CA LEU A 209 12.58 0.99 -2.93
C LEU A 209 13.26 0.12 -1.87
N LYS A 210 13.54 -1.12 -2.22
CA LYS A 210 14.12 -2.11 -1.30
C LYS A 210 15.65 -2.01 -1.30
N PHE A 211 16.25 -1.81 -0.14
CA PHE A 211 17.71 -1.74 0.03
C PHE A 211 18.31 -3.05 0.51
N THR A 212 17.61 -3.73 1.41
CA THR A 212 18.03 -5.03 1.95
C THR A 212 16.87 -6.03 1.81
N PRO A 213 17.08 -7.32 2.05
CA PRO A 213 15.97 -8.27 2.09
C PRO A 213 14.84 -7.90 3.05
N ARG A 214 15.11 -7.09 4.08
CA ARG A 214 14.18 -6.77 5.16
C ARG A 214 13.84 -5.28 5.30
N THR A 215 14.52 -4.39 4.57
CA THR A 215 14.29 -2.93 4.66
C THR A 215 14.03 -2.31 3.31
N ALA A 216 13.05 -1.41 3.26
CA ALA A 216 12.74 -0.63 2.08
C ALA A 216 12.39 0.82 2.46
N LEU A 217 12.69 1.76 1.59
CA LEU A 217 12.12 3.09 1.60
C LEU A 217 10.76 3.03 0.93
N THR A 218 9.77 3.65 1.55
CA THR A 218 8.43 3.82 0.99
C THR A 218 8.07 5.29 0.93
N CYS A 219 7.35 5.66 -0.10
CA CYS A 219 6.88 7.02 -0.30
C CYS A 219 5.48 6.96 -0.92
N GLU A 220 4.61 7.87 -0.49
CA GLU A 220 3.31 8.07 -1.13
C GLU A 220 2.95 9.54 -1.19
N TYR A 221 2.28 9.93 -2.26
CA TYR A 221 1.81 11.28 -2.51
C TYR A 221 0.43 11.22 -3.16
N PHE A 222 -0.48 12.11 -2.72
CA PHE A 222 -1.77 12.29 -3.35
C PHE A 222 -1.91 13.69 -3.89
N TRP A 223 -2.23 13.79 -5.16
CA TRP A 223 -2.66 15.04 -5.79
C TRP A 223 -4.19 15.09 -5.74
N LEU A 224 -4.72 16.09 -5.04
CA LEU A 224 -6.14 16.34 -4.92
C LEU A 224 -6.56 17.34 -6.00
N LYS A 225 -7.50 16.94 -6.85
CA LYS A 225 -8.09 17.82 -7.86
C LYS A 225 -8.96 18.86 -7.18
N ASP A 226 -8.96 20.09 -7.71
CA ASP A 226 -9.80 21.21 -7.26
C ASP A 226 -9.67 21.50 -5.74
N ARG A 227 -8.46 21.27 -5.19
CA ARG A 227 -8.15 21.48 -3.77
C ARG A 227 -8.38 22.93 -3.33
N GLU A 228 -8.13 23.88 -4.21
CA GLU A 228 -8.32 25.33 -4.00
C GLU A 228 -9.77 25.73 -3.79
N LEU A 229 -10.72 24.88 -4.20
CA LEU A 229 -12.16 25.10 -3.98
C LEU A 229 -12.62 24.74 -2.56
N LEU A 230 -11.74 24.14 -1.74
CA LEU A 230 -12.05 23.84 -0.35
C LEU A 230 -11.92 25.08 0.50
N THR A 231 -12.96 25.38 1.26
CA THR A 231 -13.03 26.56 2.11
C THR A 231 -12.37 26.35 3.48
N GLY A 232 -12.19 27.42 4.21
CA GLY A 232 -11.57 27.40 5.54
C GLY A 232 -10.04 27.41 5.51
N ALA A 233 -9.39 26.56 6.31
CA ALA A 233 -7.94 26.50 6.38
C ALA A 233 -7.31 26.03 5.07
N PRO A 234 -6.13 26.54 4.69
CA PRO A 234 -5.42 26.06 3.50
C PRO A 234 -5.23 24.54 3.51
N ARG A 235 -5.50 23.89 2.37
CA ARG A 235 -5.31 22.45 2.21
C ARG A 235 -4.03 22.17 1.42
N TYR A 236 -3.33 21.12 1.80
CA TYR A 236 -2.10 20.68 1.14
C TYR A 236 -2.25 19.22 0.68
N ASN A 237 -1.55 18.86 -0.37
CA ASN A 237 -1.47 17.48 -0.79
C ASN A 237 -0.68 16.67 0.24
N PRO A 238 -1.19 15.51 0.69
CA PRO A 238 -0.46 14.66 1.61
C PRO A 238 0.75 14.03 0.92
N LEU A 239 1.90 14.12 1.58
CA LEU A 239 3.14 13.45 1.22
C LEU A 239 3.63 12.69 2.46
N THR A 240 3.91 11.42 2.30
CA THR A 240 4.44 10.54 3.35
C THR A 240 5.69 9.84 2.86
N ILE A 241 6.75 9.85 3.68
CA ILE A 241 8.01 9.18 3.39
C ILE A 241 8.41 8.35 4.61
N GLY A 242 8.73 7.09 4.43
CA GLY A 242 9.03 6.19 5.52
C GLY A 242 9.87 4.98 5.14
N PHE A 243 10.09 4.15 6.12
CA PHE A 243 10.83 2.90 5.99
C PHE A 243 9.95 1.73 6.43
N ASP A 244 9.99 0.66 5.62
CA ASP A 244 9.46 -0.65 5.98
C ASP A 244 10.58 -1.50 6.59
N ILE A 245 10.26 -2.19 7.69
CA ILE A 245 11.15 -3.15 8.35
C ILE A 245 10.37 -4.46 8.50
N GLU A 246 10.85 -5.50 7.82
CA GLU A 246 10.23 -6.82 7.80
C GLU A 246 10.86 -7.74 8.85
N THR A 247 10.05 -8.28 9.75
CA THR A 247 10.49 -9.24 10.78
C THR A 247 9.55 -10.45 10.81
N GLY A 248 9.82 -11.45 9.99
CA GLY A 248 8.99 -12.66 9.93
C GLY A 248 7.54 -12.35 9.52
N SER A 249 6.61 -12.49 10.46
CA SER A 249 5.17 -12.24 10.25
C SER A 249 4.73 -10.80 10.52
N HIS A 250 5.65 -9.91 10.91
CA HIS A 250 5.35 -8.50 11.16
C HIS A 250 5.98 -7.61 10.10
N VAL A 251 5.29 -6.53 9.76
CA VAL A 251 5.84 -5.41 9.02
C VAL A 251 5.68 -4.17 9.88
N PHE A 252 6.81 -3.51 10.17
CA PHE A 252 6.86 -2.22 10.83
C PHE A 252 7.13 -1.16 9.79
N GLN A 253 6.36 -0.07 9.83
CA GLN A 253 6.60 1.12 9.01
C GLN A 253 6.80 2.30 9.95
N ILE A 254 7.86 3.08 9.77
CA ILE A 254 8.11 4.33 10.48
C ILE A 254 8.20 5.43 9.43
N PHE A 255 7.48 6.53 9.60
CA PHE A 255 7.37 7.55 8.57
C PHE A 255 7.17 8.96 9.09
N LEU A 256 7.42 9.92 8.20
CA LEU A 256 7.07 11.33 8.34
C LEU A 256 5.95 11.65 7.35
N THR A 257 4.95 12.39 7.81
CA THR A 257 3.80 12.83 7.00
C THR A 257 3.35 14.22 7.40
N ASN A 258 2.72 14.94 6.49
CA ASN A 258 2.01 16.18 6.79
C ASN A 258 0.53 15.97 7.07
N SER A 259 0.05 14.73 7.14
CA SER A 259 -1.34 14.41 7.48
C SER A 259 -1.43 13.77 8.86
N PHE A 260 -2.32 14.29 9.70
CA PHE A 260 -2.65 13.71 11.01
C PHE A 260 -3.73 12.64 10.90
N ASN A 261 -4.64 12.76 9.94
CA ASN A 261 -5.70 11.78 9.67
C ASN A 261 -5.15 10.51 9.02
N ILE A 262 -5.79 9.38 9.32
CA ILE A 262 -5.34 8.06 8.87
C ILE A 262 -6.21 7.54 7.71
N LEU A 263 -7.53 7.77 7.76
CA LEU A 263 -8.47 7.30 6.75
C LEU A 263 -8.49 8.20 5.51
N GLU A 264 -8.85 7.64 4.35
CA GLU A 264 -8.76 8.24 3.03
C GLU A 264 -9.43 9.63 2.93
N PRO A 265 -10.67 9.84 3.37
CA PRO A 265 -11.28 11.15 3.31
C PRO A 265 -10.50 12.19 4.10
N GLY A 266 -10.00 11.82 5.28
CA GLY A 266 -9.25 12.71 6.15
C GLY A 266 -7.87 13.06 5.59
N TYR A 267 -7.00 12.05 5.33
CA TYR A 267 -5.64 12.39 4.90
C TYR A 267 -5.59 12.96 3.47
N ILE A 268 -6.50 12.61 2.58
CA ILE A 268 -6.50 13.11 1.21
C ILE A 268 -7.11 14.52 1.12
N THR A 269 -8.24 14.78 1.82
CA THR A 269 -9.01 16.01 1.61
C THR A 269 -8.87 17.03 2.75
N GLU A 270 -8.35 16.64 3.91
CA GLU A 270 -8.34 17.49 5.12
C GLU A 270 -6.93 17.81 5.62
N THR A 271 -5.89 17.49 4.87
CA THR A 271 -4.51 17.80 5.25
C THR A 271 -4.26 19.30 5.21
N THR A 272 -4.06 19.90 6.38
CA THR A 272 -3.84 21.36 6.58
C THR A 272 -2.38 21.71 6.84
N ARG A 273 -1.50 20.74 6.98
CA ARG A 273 -0.09 20.92 7.32
C ARG A 273 0.80 20.86 6.07
N SER A 274 1.91 21.60 6.12
CA SER A 274 2.79 21.78 4.96
C SER A 274 4.21 21.29 5.23
N TRP A 275 4.75 20.48 4.30
CA TRP A 275 6.15 20.08 4.31
C TRP A 275 7.10 21.30 4.25
N LYS A 276 6.74 22.32 3.46
CA LYS A 276 7.54 23.56 3.35
C LYS A 276 7.68 24.29 4.67
N LYS A 277 6.64 24.24 5.51
CA LYS A 277 6.64 24.85 6.84
C LYS A 277 7.17 23.92 7.94
N LYS A 278 7.64 22.71 7.57
CA LYS A 278 8.10 21.68 8.52
C LYS A 278 7.02 21.26 9.53
N GLU A 279 5.75 21.33 9.14
CA GLU A 279 4.59 20.94 9.94
C GLU A 279 4.35 19.44 9.72
N LEU A 280 5.17 18.61 10.35
CA LEU A 280 5.23 17.15 10.11
C LEU A 280 4.85 16.38 11.36
N HIS A 281 4.25 15.22 11.12
CA HIS A 281 3.93 14.20 12.11
C HIS A 281 4.86 13.01 11.93
N VAL A 282 5.34 12.44 13.03
CA VAL A 282 5.91 11.09 13.03
C VAL A 282 4.75 10.09 13.13
N GLY A 283 4.84 9.01 12.40
CA GLY A 283 3.89 7.92 12.53
C GLY A 283 4.57 6.57 12.41
N PHE A 284 3.86 5.56 12.84
CA PHE A 284 4.24 4.18 12.62
C PHE A 284 3.01 3.32 12.31
N ASN A 285 3.21 2.27 11.52
CA ASN A 285 2.24 1.20 11.33
C ASN A 285 2.88 -0.12 11.76
N ILE A 286 2.06 -0.99 12.32
CA ILE A 286 2.44 -2.36 12.65
C ILE A 286 1.37 -3.26 12.05
N SER A 287 1.77 -4.20 11.22
CA SER A 287 0.87 -5.25 10.73
C SER A 287 1.38 -6.62 11.13
N ARG A 288 0.45 -7.50 11.49
CA ARG A 288 0.72 -8.89 11.84
C ARG A 288 -0.28 -9.81 11.19
N VAL A 289 0.23 -10.78 10.45
CA VAL A 289 -0.59 -11.79 9.77
C VAL A 289 -0.67 -13.06 10.62
N PHE A 290 -1.89 -13.59 10.74
CA PHE A 290 -2.21 -14.86 11.38
C PHE A 290 -2.89 -15.78 10.37
N THR A 291 -2.42 -17.00 10.20
CA THR A 291 -3.13 -18.02 9.41
C THR A 291 -4.16 -18.71 10.30
N VAL A 292 -5.44 -18.35 10.12
CA VAL A 292 -6.56 -18.90 10.89
C VAL A 292 -7.05 -20.21 10.29
N ILE A 293 -7.10 -20.29 8.96
CA ILE A 293 -7.56 -21.49 8.25
C ILE A 293 -6.42 -21.99 7.37
N LYS A 294 -5.85 -23.13 7.76
CA LYS A 294 -4.82 -23.79 6.94
C LYS A 294 -5.44 -24.38 5.68
N LYS A 295 -4.97 -23.97 4.50
CA LYS A 295 -5.35 -24.63 3.24
C LYS A 295 -4.89 -26.09 3.27
N LYS A 296 -5.81 -27.02 3.07
CA LYS A 296 -5.42 -28.42 2.80
C LYS A 296 -4.61 -28.41 1.52
N ASN A 297 -3.33 -28.85 1.59
CA ASN A 297 -2.53 -29.07 0.41
C ASN A 297 -3.29 -30.05 -0.51
N LYS A 298 -3.80 -29.56 -1.64
CA LYS A 298 -4.22 -30.45 -2.72
C LYS A 298 -2.96 -31.15 -3.22
N LYS A 299 -2.80 -32.42 -2.82
CA LYS A 299 -1.82 -33.33 -3.44
C LYS A 299 -2.09 -33.47 -4.93
#